data_9a16bd58c12ae6a2456ff541b79c94d2
#
_entry.id   9a16bd58c12ae6a2456ff541b79c94d2
#
_cell.length_a   1.000
_cell.length_b   1.000
_cell.length_c   1.000
_cell.angle_alpha   90.00
_cell.angle_beta   90.00
_cell.angle_gamma   90.00
#
_symmetry.space_group_name_H-M   'P 1'
#
loop_
_entity.id
_entity.type
_entity.pdbx_description
1 polymer ?
#
loop_
_entity_poly.entity_id
_entity_poly.type
_entity_poly.pdbx_seq_one_letter_code
_entity_poly.pdbx_strand_id
1 'polypeptide(L)'
;MTAQDAGVALWRQVADGIERGIADGTFAAGERLPGENEIAETYRVNRHTVRRALATLAERGFVRAERGSGTYVEAPRLAYPLRSRTRFSEIVGAGGREPRGQLIASSFESATRELARQLNLKPGAALVRIETLRLADRTPICVGTTWLDAERFPEAGRIYERVRSMTKMLAHHGIRDYRRASTHITAAIVDASDAVRLDLPLGRPILVVDSTDVDADRKPLLTTRARFVAERVEFVVENI
;
A
#
# COMPACT_ATOMS: atom_id res chain seq x y z
N MET A 1 -4.16 4.31 41.25
CA MET A 1 -5.58 4.51 40.87
C MET A 1 -5.98 5.87 41.41
N THR A 2 -6.05 6.86 40.51
CA THR A 2 -6.42 8.23 40.90
C THR A 2 -7.95 8.36 40.85
N ALA A 3 -8.51 9.24 41.72
CA ALA A 3 -9.95 9.48 41.87
C ALA A 3 -10.71 9.93 40.60
N GLN A 4 -10.04 10.07 39.48
CA GLN A 4 -10.61 10.42 38.17
C GLN A 4 -11.18 9.23 37.39
N ASP A 5 -10.89 7.98 37.79
CA ASP A 5 -11.34 6.76 37.05
C ASP A 5 -12.76 6.29 37.44
N ALA A 6 -13.39 6.85 38.45
CA ALA A 6 -14.67 6.38 38.97
C ALA A 6 -15.92 6.73 38.13
N GLY A 7 -15.78 7.49 37.03
CA GLY A 7 -16.91 7.92 36.19
C GLY A 7 -16.87 7.40 34.73
N VAL A 8 -15.79 6.74 34.34
CA VAL A 8 -15.64 6.22 32.94
C VAL A 8 -16.11 4.77 32.90
N ALA A 9 -17.00 4.44 31.95
CA ALA A 9 -17.49 3.08 31.78
C ALA A 9 -16.31 2.10 31.49
N LEU A 10 -16.28 0.94 32.18
CA LEU A 10 -15.19 -0.04 32.13
C LEU A 10 -14.79 -0.44 30.70
N TRP A 11 -15.75 -0.58 29.80
CA TRP A 11 -15.44 -0.89 28.40
C TRP A 11 -14.65 0.23 27.71
N ARG A 12 -14.86 1.50 28.10
CA ARG A 12 -14.13 2.65 27.56
C ARG A 12 -12.68 2.64 28.09
N GLN A 13 -12.46 2.31 29.35
CA GLN A 13 -11.11 2.16 29.91
C GLN A 13 -10.31 1.07 29.19
N VAL A 14 -10.97 -0.06 28.84
CA VAL A 14 -10.36 -1.12 28.03
C VAL A 14 -10.04 -0.62 26.64
N ALA A 15 -10.98 0.06 25.97
CA ALA A 15 -10.76 0.61 24.64
C ALA A 15 -9.61 1.62 24.61
N ASP A 16 -9.61 2.59 25.54
CA ASP A 16 -8.57 3.61 25.65
C ASP A 16 -7.19 3.00 25.99
N GLY A 17 -7.17 1.91 26.76
CA GLY A 17 -5.95 1.17 27.07
C GLY A 17 -5.36 0.46 25.84
N ILE A 18 -6.19 -0.20 25.06
CA ILE A 18 -5.79 -0.85 23.81
C ILE A 18 -5.36 0.21 22.78
N GLU A 19 -6.10 1.31 22.65
CA GLU A 19 -5.76 2.42 21.75
C GLU A 19 -4.39 3.03 22.07
N ARG A 20 -4.08 3.23 23.35
CA ARG A 20 -2.75 3.67 23.78
C ARG A 20 -1.67 2.65 23.44
N GLY A 21 -1.92 1.35 23.67
CA GLY A 21 -0.98 0.29 23.30
C GLY A 21 -0.73 0.18 21.80
N ILE A 22 -1.72 0.56 20.97
CA ILE A 22 -1.53 0.69 19.52
C ILE A 22 -0.68 1.93 19.19
N ALA A 23 -0.96 3.06 19.85
CA ALA A 23 -0.26 4.31 19.61
C ALA A 23 1.22 4.28 20.04
N ASP A 24 1.54 3.58 21.13
CA ASP A 24 2.91 3.44 21.64
C ASP A 24 3.68 2.24 21.06
N GLY A 25 3.03 1.44 20.19
CA GLY A 25 3.63 0.29 19.53
C GLY A 25 3.66 -1.00 20.34
N THR A 26 3.05 -1.04 21.53
CA THR A 26 2.88 -2.29 22.33
C THR A 26 2.09 -3.33 21.53
N PHE A 27 1.10 -2.89 20.76
CA PHE A 27 0.36 -3.68 19.78
C PHE A 27 0.70 -3.16 18.37
N ALA A 28 1.54 -3.90 17.65
CA ALA A 28 1.97 -3.45 16.34
C ALA A 28 0.85 -3.58 15.30
N ALA A 29 0.89 -2.72 14.30
CA ALA A 29 -0.05 -2.76 13.18
C ALA A 29 0.02 -4.11 12.44
N GLY A 30 -1.13 -4.74 12.23
CA GLY A 30 -1.26 -6.08 11.66
C GLY A 30 -1.09 -7.22 12.66
N GLU A 31 -0.68 -6.96 13.89
CA GLU A 31 -0.59 -7.97 14.94
C GLU A 31 -1.97 -8.38 15.47
N ARG A 32 -2.04 -9.62 15.91
CA ARG A 32 -3.20 -10.15 16.62
C ARG A 32 -3.19 -9.65 18.06
N LEU A 33 -4.27 -9.03 18.50
CA LEU A 33 -4.46 -8.71 19.90
C LEU A 33 -4.54 -9.98 20.76
N PRO A 34 -4.20 -9.89 22.05
CA PRO A 34 -4.47 -10.95 23.01
C PRO A 34 -5.93 -11.40 22.96
N GLY A 35 -6.20 -12.64 23.32
CA GLY A 35 -7.56 -13.17 23.31
C GLY A 35 -8.51 -12.42 24.24
N GLU A 36 -9.84 -12.45 23.95
CA GLU A 36 -10.85 -11.77 24.79
C GLU A 36 -10.73 -12.11 26.28
N ASN A 37 -10.38 -13.35 26.61
CA ASN A 37 -10.20 -13.80 27.99
C ASN A 37 -8.95 -13.19 28.63
N GLU A 38 -7.84 -13.16 27.90
CA GLU A 38 -6.58 -12.59 28.35
C GLU A 38 -6.69 -11.08 28.58
N ILE A 39 -7.38 -10.37 27.68
CA ILE A 39 -7.70 -8.96 27.85
C ILE A 39 -8.60 -8.77 29.08
N ALA A 40 -9.60 -9.64 29.29
CA ALA A 40 -10.51 -9.58 30.43
C ALA A 40 -9.75 -9.73 31.76
N GLU A 41 -8.79 -10.66 31.83
CA GLU A 41 -7.91 -10.86 32.97
C GLU A 41 -7.01 -9.64 33.23
N THR A 42 -6.36 -9.13 32.18
CA THR A 42 -5.45 -7.97 32.26
C THR A 42 -6.15 -6.74 32.81
N TYR A 43 -7.37 -6.46 32.33
CA TYR A 43 -8.15 -5.28 32.74
C TYR A 43 -9.10 -5.56 33.92
N ARG A 44 -9.15 -6.79 34.44
CA ARG A 44 -10.04 -7.23 35.53
C ARG A 44 -11.52 -6.92 35.27
N VAL A 45 -11.97 -7.21 34.07
CA VAL A 45 -13.34 -7.01 33.57
C VAL A 45 -13.93 -8.31 33.06
N ASN A 46 -15.25 -8.34 32.82
CA ASN A 46 -15.86 -9.49 32.18
C ASN A 46 -15.67 -9.46 30.66
N ARG A 47 -15.79 -10.62 30.01
CA ARG A 47 -15.64 -10.80 28.57
C ARG A 47 -16.61 -9.92 27.74
N HIS A 48 -17.83 -9.67 28.24
CA HIS A 48 -18.79 -8.80 27.54
C HIS A 48 -18.30 -7.35 27.47
N THR A 49 -17.62 -6.88 28.51
CA THR A 49 -16.98 -5.55 28.55
C THR A 49 -15.87 -5.45 27.51
N VAL A 50 -15.04 -6.50 27.38
CA VAL A 50 -13.98 -6.57 26.35
C VAL A 50 -14.59 -6.56 24.95
N ARG A 51 -15.61 -7.38 24.68
CA ARG A 51 -16.29 -7.41 23.37
C ARG A 51 -16.85 -6.05 22.97
N ARG A 52 -17.46 -5.33 23.92
CA ARG A 52 -17.95 -3.97 23.67
C ARG A 52 -16.81 -3.01 23.34
N ALA A 53 -15.70 -3.09 24.05
CA ALA A 53 -14.51 -2.29 23.78
C ALA A 53 -13.95 -2.57 22.38
N LEU A 54 -13.76 -3.85 22.03
CA LEU A 54 -13.27 -4.27 20.73
C LEU A 54 -14.22 -3.88 19.58
N ALA A 55 -15.55 -3.98 19.79
CA ALA A 55 -16.54 -3.53 18.79
C ALA A 55 -16.42 -2.02 18.55
N THR A 56 -16.30 -1.22 19.63
CA THR A 56 -16.09 0.23 19.49
C THR A 56 -14.77 0.57 18.78
N LEU A 57 -13.69 -0.14 19.10
CA LEU A 57 -12.42 0.04 18.40
C LEU A 57 -12.50 -0.37 16.91
N ALA A 58 -13.28 -1.41 16.60
CA ALA A 58 -13.51 -1.82 15.22
C ALA A 58 -14.33 -0.78 14.44
N GLU A 59 -15.39 -0.22 15.03
CA GLU A 59 -16.17 0.88 14.45
C GLU A 59 -15.30 2.13 14.17
N ARG A 60 -14.30 2.38 15.02
CA ARG A 60 -13.35 3.48 14.88
C ARG A 60 -12.15 3.13 13.98
N GLY A 61 -12.08 1.90 13.46
CA GLY A 61 -11.02 1.46 12.54
C GLY A 61 -9.66 1.17 13.20
N PHE A 62 -9.58 1.02 14.52
CA PHE A 62 -8.35 0.65 15.21
C PHE A 62 -8.04 -0.84 15.18
N VAL A 63 -9.08 -1.65 15.09
CA VAL A 63 -8.94 -3.11 15.05
C VAL A 63 -9.93 -3.72 14.06
N ARG A 64 -9.65 -4.93 13.64
CA ARG A 64 -10.51 -5.72 12.77
C ARG A 64 -10.70 -7.12 13.35
N ALA A 65 -11.95 -7.56 13.46
CA ALA A 65 -12.28 -8.91 13.89
C ALA A 65 -12.25 -9.87 12.69
N GLU A 66 -11.49 -10.95 12.79
CA GLU A 66 -11.49 -12.05 11.83
C GLU A 66 -12.18 -13.27 12.43
N ARG A 67 -13.25 -13.73 11.78
CA ARG A 67 -14.04 -14.85 12.28
C ARG A 67 -13.19 -16.12 12.41
N GLY A 68 -13.10 -16.65 13.62
CA GLY A 68 -12.30 -17.86 13.93
C GLY A 68 -10.80 -17.61 14.10
N SER A 69 -10.27 -16.43 13.74
CA SER A 69 -8.84 -16.10 13.80
C SER A 69 -8.50 -15.16 14.96
N GLY A 70 -9.39 -14.23 15.32
CA GLY A 70 -9.20 -13.29 16.42
C GLY A 70 -9.41 -11.84 16.04
N THR A 71 -8.90 -10.91 16.85
CA THR A 71 -8.94 -9.47 16.58
C THR A 71 -7.53 -8.99 16.28
N TYR A 72 -7.36 -8.22 15.21
CA TYR A 72 -6.08 -7.71 14.72
C TYR A 72 -6.06 -6.20 14.78
N VAL A 73 -4.91 -5.62 15.07
CA VAL A 73 -4.70 -4.17 15.02
C VAL A 73 -4.78 -3.71 13.57
N GLU A 74 -5.68 -2.76 13.28
CA GLU A 74 -5.72 -2.13 11.96
C GLU A 74 -4.54 -1.18 11.82
N ALA A 75 -3.76 -1.38 10.77
CA ALA A 75 -2.79 -0.38 10.37
C ALA A 75 -3.54 0.82 9.79
N PRO A 76 -3.24 2.06 10.21
CA PRO A 76 -3.79 3.21 9.50
C PRO A 76 -3.45 3.09 8.03
N ARG A 77 -4.48 3.24 7.18
CA ARG A 77 -4.28 3.17 5.73
C ARG A 77 -3.28 4.24 5.31
N LEU A 78 -2.39 3.88 4.42
CA LEU A 78 -1.50 4.85 3.80
C LEU A 78 -2.35 5.79 2.95
N ALA A 79 -2.49 7.04 3.37
CA ALA A 79 -3.11 8.07 2.56
C ALA A 79 -2.23 8.29 1.31
N TYR A 80 -2.80 8.01 0.14
CA TYR A 80 -2.10 8.05 -1.13
C TYR A 80 -2.71 9.15 -2.03
N PRO A 81 -2.21 10.39 -1.95
CA PRO A 81 -2.76 11.49 -2.73
C PRO A 81 -2.48 11.28 -4.22
N LEU A 82 -3.54 11.38 -5.02
CA LEU A 82 -3.46 11.34 -6.48
C LEU A 82 -3.27 12.76 -7.02
N ARG A 83 -2.04 13.08 -7.32
CA ARG A 83 -1.64 14.40 -7.86
C ARG A 83 -0.88 14.20 -9.17
N SER A 84 -0.63 15.30 -9.89
CA SER A 84 0.20 15.28 -11.10
C SER A 84 1.63 14.75 -10.83
N ARG A 85 2.12 14.88 -9.59
CA ARG A 85 3.38 14.27 -9.11
C ARG A 85 3.07 13.26 -8.02
N THR A 86 2.74 12.05 -8.41
CA THR A 86 2.44 10.95 -7.48
C THR A 86 3.62 9.98 -7.45
N ARG A 87 4.42 10.05 -6.40
CA ARG A 87 5.62 9.20 -6.22
C ARG A 87 5.53 8.41 -4.93
N PHE A 88 5.55 7.09 -5.06
CA PHE A 88 5.42 6.18 -3.92
C PHE A 88 6.40 6.49 -2.78
N SER A 89 7.68 6.73 -3.09
CA SER A 89 8.69 7.00 -2.06
C SER A 89 8.45 8.30 -1.30
N GLU A 90 7.94 9.33 -1.96
CA GLU A 90 7.61 10.61 -1.33
C GLU A 90 6.38 10.48 -0.43
N ILE A 91 5.35 9.74 -0.90
CA ILE A 91 4.10 9.53 -0.16
C ILE A 91 4.35 8.73 1.11
N VAL A 92 5.07 7.61 1.00
CA VAL A 92 5.39 6.75 2.15
C VAL A 92 6.27 7.50 3.15
N GLY A 93 7.28 8.25 2.65
CA GLY A 93 8.15 9.06 3.50
C GLY A 93 7.42 10.21 4.21
N ALA A 94 6.47 10.88 3.53
CA ALA A 94 5.64 11.91 4.15
C ALA A 94 4.71 11.35 5.25
N GLY A 95 4.32 10.08 5.14
CA GLY A 95 3.60 9.33 6.17
C GLY A 95 4.48 8.83 7.33
N GLY A 96 5.76 9.24 7.40
CA GLY A 96 6.70 8.83 8.46
C GLY A 96 7.18 7.38 8.35
N ARG A 97 6.95 6.72 7.22
CA ARG A 97 7.32 5.32 6.98
C ARG A 97 8.49 5.20 5.99
N GLU A 98 9.25 4.10 6.08
CA GLU A 98 10.38 3.86 5.17
C GLU A 98 9.88 3.23 3.84
N PRO A 99 10.04 3.91 2.69
CA PRO A 99 9.69 3.33 1.39
C PRO A 99 10.76 2.32 0.95
N ARG A 100 10.33 1.10 0.62
CA ARG A 100 11.19 0.06 0.06
C ARG A 100 10.64 -0.46 -1.26
N GLY A 101 11.53 -0.66 -2.23
CA GLY A 101 11.24 -1.29 -3.50
C GLY A 101 12.06 -2.57 -3.66
N GLN A 102 11.43 -3.64 -4.16
CA GLN A 102 12.09 -4.88 -4.53
C GLN A 102 11.79 -5.18 -5.99
N LEU A 103 12.81 -5.57 -6.75
CA LEU A 103 12.61 -6.11 -8.09
C LEU A 103 12.11 -7.56 -7.96
N ILE A 104 10.97 -7.86 -8.58
CA ILE A 104 10.44 -9.22 -8.71
C ILE A 104 11.01 -9.86 -9.96
N ALA A 105 10.86 -9.15 -11.08
CA ALA A 105 11.34 -9.61 -12.39
C ALA A 105 11.58 -8.43 -13.33
N SER A 106 12.48 -8.64 -14.31
CA SER A 106 12.64 -7.76 -15.45
C SER A 106 12.78 -8.60 -16.70
N SER A 107 12.09 -8.22 -17.78
CA SER A 107 12.10 -8.92 -19.08
C SER A 107 11.88 -7.94 -20.21
N PHE A 108 12.20 -8.39 -21.41
CA PHE A 108 11.81 -7.72 -22.64
C PHE A 108 10.55 -8.38 -23.20
N GLU A 109 9.63 -7.58 -23.75
CA GLU A 109 8.44 -8.08 -24.42
C GLU A 109 8.01 -7.14 -25.55
N SER A 110 7.16 -7.61 -26.46
CA SER A 110 6.63 -6.80 -27.56
C SER A 110 5.39 -6.03 -27.08
N ALA A 111 5.30 -4.75 -27.47
CA ALA A 111 4.17 -3.91 -27.14
C ALA A 111 2.86 -4.44 -27.75
N THR A 112 1.86 -4.69 -26.91
CA THR A 112 0.48 -4.88 -27.37
C THR A 112 -0.03 -3.59 -28.01
N ARG A 113 -1.14 -3.66 -28.75
CA ARG A 113 -1.77 -2.45 -29.35
C ARG A 113 -2.10 -1.39 -28.29
N GLU A 114 -2.50 -1.83 -27.10
CA GLU A 114 -2.85 -0.93 -26.00
C GLU A 114 -1.61 -0.26 -25.40
N LEU A 115 -0.57 -1.03 -25.03
CA LEU A 115 0.69 -0.50 -24.52
C LEU A 115 1.37 0.43 -25.52
N ALA A 116 1.37 0.06 -26.81
CA ALA A 116 1.91 0.89 -27.88
C ALA A 116 1.18 2.25 -27.96
N ARG A 117 -0.15 2.26 -27.86
CA ARG A 117 -0.93 3.50 -27.82
C ARG A 117 -0.60 4.35 -26.59
N GLN A 118 -0.53 3.75 -25.40
CA GLN A 118 -0.23 4.45 -24.14
C GLN A 118 1.17 5.08 -24.15
N LEU A 119 2.15 4.40 -24.76
CA LEU A 119 3.54 4.84 -24.83
C LEU A 119 3.86 5.62 -26.12
N ASN A 120 2.88 5.83 -27.00
CA ASN A 120 3.05 6.46 -28.32
C ASN A 120 4.12 5.76 -29.17
N LEU A 121 4.09 4.42 -29.18
CA LEU A 121 4.99 3.55 -29.94
C LEU A 121 4.23 2.80 -31.04
N LYS A 122 4.96 2.11 -31.93
CA LYS A 122 4.36 1.20 -32.88
C LYS A 122 3.96 -0.12 -32.19
N PRO A 123 2.85 -0.75 -32.60
CA PRO A 123 2.55 -2.11 -32.15
C PRO A 123 3.73 -3.04 -32.43
N GLY A 124 4.08 -3.89 -31.46
CA GLY A 124 5.24 -4.78 -31.56
C GLY A 124 6.59 -4.14 -31.19
N ALA A 125 6.66 -2.84 -30.89
CA ALA A 125 7.89 -2.22 -30.39
C ALA A 125 8.39 -2.95 -29.12
N ALA A 126 9.71 -3.04 -28.97
CA ALA A 126 10.32 -3.69 -27.82
C ALA A 126 10.10 -2.86 -26.53
N LEU A 127 9.64 -3.50 -25.49
CA LEU A 127 9.46 -2.90 -24.16
C LEU A 127 10.34 -3.58 -23.13
N VAL A 128 10.81 -2.80 -22.15
CA VAL A 128 11.29 -3.33 -20.88
C VAL A 128 10.11 -3.41 -19.91
N ARG A 129 9.80 -4.61 -19.45
CA ARG A 129 8.81 -4.88 -18.40
C ARG A 129 9.55 -5.04 -17.07
N ILE A 130 9.17 -4.25 -16.07
CA ILE A 130 9.73 -4.32 -14.72
C ILE A 130 8.59 -4.61 -13.74
N GLU A 131 8.69 -5.70 -13.01
CA GLU A 131 7.75 -6.06 -11.96
C GLU A 131 8.38 -5.84 -10.58
N THR A 132 7.66 -5.16 -9.71
CA THR A 132 8.20 -4.68 -8.44
C THR A 132 7.23 -4.92 -7.28
N LEU A 133 7.76 -5.25 -6.11
CA LEU A 133 7.03 -5.19 -4.85
C LEU A 133 7.41 -3.90 -4.12
N ARG A 134 6.42 -3.15 -3.66
CA ARG A 134 6.59 -1.90 -2.92
C ARG A 134 6.09 -2.07 -1.50
N LEU A 135 6.93 -1.72 -0.53
CA LEU A 135 6.65 -1.85 0.89
C LEU A 135 6.71 -0.47 1.57
N ALA A 136 5.92 -0.31 2.60
CA ALA A 136 6.08 0.75 3.59
C ALA A 136 6.57 0.08 4.87
N ASP A 137 7.78 0.42 5.31
CA ASP A 137 8.57 -0.32 6.29
C ASP A 137 8.79 -1.77 5.80
N ARG A 138 8.17 -2.73 6.45
CA ARG A 138 8.19 -4.16 6.08
C ARG A 138 6.88 -4.66 5.50
N THR A 139 5.84 -3.81 5.46
CA THR A 139 4.48 -4.19 5.03
C THR A 139 4.34 -4.04 3.52
N PRO A 140 3.97 -5.11 2.79
CA PRO A 140 3.66 -5.02 1.36
C PRO A 140 2.49 -4.08 1.11
N ILE A 141 2.65 -3.13 0.19
CA ILE A 141 1.61 -2.15 -0.16
C ILE A 141 1.06 -2.41 -1.55
N CYS A 142 1.95 -2.63 -2.54
CA CYS A 142 1.49 -2.93 -3.89
C CYS A 142 2.51 -3.73 -4.69
N VAL A 143 2.02 -4.50 -5.66
CA VAL A 143 2.80 -5.04 -6.78
C VAL A 143 2.58 -4.14 -7.98
N GLY A 144 3.66 -3.68 -8.60
CA GLY A 144 3.61 -2.81 -9.78
C GLY A 144 4.26 -3.49 -10.98
N THR A 145 3.60 -3.48 -12.12
CA THR A 145 4.19 -3.83 -13.42
C THR A 145 4.33 -2.56 -14.23
N THR A 146 5.54 -2.22 -14.64
CA THR A 146 5.86 -1.01 -15.38
C THR A 146 6.46 -1.38 -16.73
N TRP A 147 6.01 -0.71 -17.79
CA TRP A 147 6.52 -0.85 -19.15
C TRP A 147 7.14 0.45 -19.62
N LEU A 148 8.32 0.31 -20.23
CA LEU A 148 9.11 1.42 -20.80
C LEU A 148 9.57 1.01 -22.20
N ASP A 149 9.80 2.01 -23.05
CA ASP A 149 10.42 1.80 -24.35
C ASP A 149 11.84 1.23 -24.19
N ALA A 150 12.10 0.06 -24.77
CA ALA A 150 13.40 -0.61 -24.65
C ALA A 150 14.54 0.13 -25.41
N GLU A 151 14.22 0.89 -26.46
CA GLU A 151 15.22 1.69 -27.16
C GLU A 151 15.69 2.87 -26.29
N ARG A 152 14.75 3.50 -25.57
CA ARG A 152 15.05 4.63 -24.68
C ARG A 152 15.64 4.19 -23.35
N PHE A 153 15.25 3.01 -22.83
CA PHE A 153 15.57 2.52 -21.49
C PHE A 153 16.10 1.08 -21.48
N PRO A 154 17.14 0.73 -22.28
CA PRO A 154 17.55 -0.67 -22.45
C PRO A 154 18.03 -1.32 -21.15
N GLU A 155 18.56 -0.54 -20.21
CA GLU A 155 19.11 -1.03 -18.93
C GLU A 155 18.20 -0.78 -17.72
N ALA A 156 16.94 -0.37 -17.93
CA ALA A 156 16.03 0.05 -16.87
C ALA A 156 15.89 -0.99 -15.75
N GLY A 157 15.79 -2.27 -16.10
CA GLY A 157 15.68 -3.36 -15.12
C GLY A 157 16.94 -3.48 -14.25
N ARG A 158 18.13 -3.47 -14.85
CA ARG A 158 19.42 -3.56 -14.16
C ARG A 158 19.67 -2.35 -13.25
N ILE A 159 19.30 -1.17 -13.72
CA ILE A 159 19.43 0.05 -12.92
C ILE A 159 18.44 0.01 -11.76
N TYR A 160 17.16 -0.38 -12.01
CA TYR A 160 16.17 -0.49 -10.95
C TYR A 160 16.58 -1.46 -9.85
N GLU A 161 17.15 -2.60 -10.17
CA GLU A 161 17.66 -3.58 -9.21
C GLU A 161 18.65 -2.97 -8.20
N ARG A 162 19.52 -2.07 -8.67
CA ARG A 162 20.50 -1.37 -7.82
C ARG A 162 19.87 -0.26 -7.00
N VAL A 163 19.04 0.60 -7.62
CA VAL A 163 18.53 1.83 -6.99
C VAL A 163 17.18 1.65 -6.30
N ARG A 164 16.45 0.57 -6.60
CA ARG A 164 15.17 0.17 -6.00
C ARG A 164 14.10 1.27 -5.98
N SER A 165 14.17 2.19 -6.94
CA SER A 165 13.27 3.32 -7.09
C SER A 165 13.12 3.70 -8.55
N MET A 166 11.88 3.76 -9.05
CA MET A 166 11.59 4.18 -10.42
C MET A 166 12.06 5.62 -10.68
N THR A 167 11.86 6.52 -9.72
CA THR A 167 12.33 7.91 -9.80
C THR A 167 13.85 8.00 -9.94
N LYS A 168 14.60 7.21 -9.14
CA LYS A 168 16.07 7.18 -9.23
C LYS A 168 16.53 6.52 -10.54
N MET A 169 15.81 5.50 -11.01
CA MET A 169 16.11 4.84 -12.29
C MET A 169 15.92 5.82 -13.45
N LEU A 170 14.82 6.57 -13.49
CA LEU A 170 14.58 7.61 -14.50
C LEU A 170 15.61 8.75 -14.42
N ALA A 171 16.00 9.15 -13.22
CA ALA A 171 17.05 10.17 -13.02
C ALA A 171 18.41 9.71 -13.60
N HIS A 172 18.71 8.41 -13.56
CA HIS A 172 19.91 7.84 -14.20
C HIS A 172 19.92 8.02 -15.72
N HIS A 173 18.74 8.08 -16.35
CA HIS A 173 18.54 8.40 -17.76
C HIS A 173 18.34 9.91 -18.03
N GLY A 174 18.71 10.79 -17.07
CA GLY A 174 18.59 12.23 -17.20
C GLY A 174 17.17 12.80 -16.97
N ILE A 175 16.20 11.95 -16.65
CA ILE A 175 14.81 12.38 -16.42
C ILE A 175 14.61 12.65 -14.93
N ARG A 176 14.71 13.91 -14.55
CA ARG A 176 14.59 14.35 -13.14
C ARG A 176 13.18 14.76 -12.77
N ASP A 177 12.36 15.13 -13.75
CA ASP A 177 10.96 15.50 -13.56
C ASP A 177 10.06 14.76 -14.54
N TYR A 178 8.95 14.24 -14.05
CA TYR A 178 7.91 13.61 -14.82
C TYR A 178 6.59 13.75 -14.11
N ARG A 179 5.49 13.68 -14.86
CA ARG A 179 4.15 13.91 -14.33
C ARG A 179 3.21 12.81 -14.76
N ARG A 180 2.23 12.57 -13.93
CA ARG A 180 1.11 11.69 -14.20
C ARG A 180 0.19 12.34 -15.23
N ALA A 181 0.04 11.72 -16.39
CA ALA A 181 -0.87 12.17 -17.45
C ALA A 181 -2.27 11.58 -17.28
N SER A 182 -2.37 10.32 -16.84
CA SER A 182 -3.64 9.66 -16.62
C SER A 182 -3.57 8.68 -15.45
N THR A 183 -4.70 8.48 -14.78
CA THR A 183 -4.89 7.46 -13.74
C THR A 183 -6.29 6.87 -13.89
N HIS A 184 -6.38 5.56 -13.99
CA HIS A 184 -7.63 4.80 -13.97
C HIS A 184 -7.58 3.86 -12.78
N ILE A 185 -8.62 3.86 -11.96
CA ILE A 185 -8.72 3.01 -10.76
C ILE A 185 -9.91 2.07 -10.93
N THR A 186 -9.64 0.79 -10.73
CA THR A 186 -10.65 -0.26 -10.69
C THR A 186 -10.45 -1.16 -9.48
N ALA A 187 -11.42 -1.98 -9.15
CA ALA A 187 -11.30 -3.00 -8.12
C ALA A 187 -11.23 -4.38 -8.76
N ALA A 188 -10.47 -5.27 -8.14
CA ALA A 188 -10.38 -6.67 -8.54
C ALA A 188 -10.21 -7.56 -7.30
N ILE A 189 -10.30 -8.86 -7.51
CA ILE A 189 -9.92 -9.86 -6.52
C ILE A 189 -8.46 -10.25 -6.77
N VAL A 190 -7.68 -10.37 -5.71
CA VAL A 190 -6.26 -10.75 -5.79
C VAL A 190 -6.12 -12.15 -6.39
N ASP A 191 -5.22 -12.31 -7.36
CA ASP A 191 -4.83 -13.63 -7.87
C ASP A 191 -3.84 -14.35 -6.93
N ALA A 192 -3.60 -15.64 -7.18
CA ALA A 192 -2.76 -16.47 -6.32
C ALA A 192 -1.29 -15.95 -6.24
N SER A 193 -0.77 -15.42 -7.33
CA SER A 193 0.61 -14.91 -7.39
C SER A 193 0.77 -13.63 -6.57
N ASP A 194 -0.13 -12.68 -6.76
CA ASP A 194 -0.10 -11.42 -6.02
C ASP A 194 -0.53 -11.60 -4.55
N ALA A 195 -1.41 -12.58 -4.25
CA ALA A 195 -1.77 -12.91 -2.87
C ALA A 195 -0.53 -13.29 -2.03
N VAL A 196 0.33 -14.15 -2.57
CA VAL A 196 1.60 -14.52 -1.91
C VAL A 196 2.53 -13.32 -1.76
N ARG A 197 2.69 -12.50 -2.80
CA ARG A 197 3.59 -11.33 -2.79
C ARG A 197 3.13 -10.22 -1.86
N LEU A 198 1.81 -10.03 -1.77
CA LEU A 198 1.19 -8.99 -0.96
C LEU A 198 0.88 -9.44 0.47
N ASP A 199 1.19 -10.70 0.79
CA ASP A 199 0.83 -11.29 2.08
C ASP A 199 -0.67 -11.11 2.37
N LEU A 200 -1.49 -11.65 1.48
CA LEU A 200 -2.96 -11.61 1.51
C LEU A 200 -3.56 -13.01 1.40
N PRO A 201 -4.64 -13.29 2.10
CA PRO A 201 -5.49 -14.45 1.79
C PRO A 201 -6.08 -14.33 0.37
N LEU A 202 -6.32 -15.46 -0.29
CA LEU A 202 -7.06 -15.50 -1.54
C LEU A 202 -8.47 -14.90 -1.36
N GLY A 203 -8.99 -14.29 -2.43
CA GLY A 203 -10.32 -13.68 -2.41
C GLY A 203 -10.38 -12.26 -1.82
N ARG A 204 -9.25 -11.70 -1.37
CA ARG A 204 -9.23 -10.32 -0.84
C ARG A 204 -9.29 -9.30 -1.99
N PRO A 205 -9.99 -8.16 -1.77
CA PRO A 205 -10.05 -7.08 -2.75
C PRO A 205 -8.72 -6.34 -2.87
N ILE A 206 -8.39 -5.96 -4.09
CA ILE A 206 -7.27 -5.05 -4.41
C ILE A 206 -7.78 -3.89 -5.25
N LEU A 207 -7.07 -2.76 -5.18
CA LEU A 207 -7.29 -1.62 -6.08
C LEU A 207 -6.24 -1.68 -7.18
N VAL A 208 -6.71 -1.76 -8.41
CA VAL A 208 -5.87 -1.76 -9.62
C VAL A 208 -5.79 -0.34 -10.17
N VAL A 209 -4.58 0.18 -10.27
CA VAL A 209 -4.30 1.54 -10.74
C VAL A 209 -3.49 1.45 -12.03
N ASP A 210 -4.12 1.72 -13.16
CA ASP A 210 -3.46 1.89 -14.45
C ASP A 210 -3.13 3.36 -14.67
N SER A 211 -1.89 3.65 -15.01
CA SER A 211 -1.42 5.03 -15.13
C SER A 211 -0.34 5.19 -16.18
N THR A 212 -0.32 6.37 -16.81
CA THR A 212 0.74 6.77 -17.75
C THR A 212 1.41 8.02 -17.22
N ASP A 213 2.73 8.00 -17.19
CA ASP A 213 3.56 9.14 -16.83
C ASP A 213 4.27 9.71 -18.07
N VAL A 214 4.43 11.04 -18.10
CA VAL A 214 5.03 11.80 -19.20
C VAL A 214 6.19 12.67 -18.70
N ASP A 215 7.13 12.97 -19.60
CA ASP A 215 8.22 13.91 -19.34
C ASP A 215 7.76 15.39 -19.43
N ALA A 216 8.72 16.30 -19.34
CA ALA A 216 8.48 17.74 -19.41
C ALA A 216 7.85 18.16 -20.77
N ASP A 217 8.20 17.46 -21.84
CA ASP A 217 7.67 17.68 -23.19
C ASP A 217 6.34 16.96 -23.45
N ARG A 218 5.74 16.36 -22.41
CA ARG A 218 4.50 15.58 -22.45
C ARG A 218 4.62 14.28 -23.27
N LYS A 219 5.82 13.80 -23.53
CA LYS A 219 6.04 12.51 -24.17
C LYS A 219 5.87 11.37 -23.16
N PRO A 220 5.15 10.30 -23.49
CA PRO A 220 5.02 9.15 -22.62
C PRO A 220 6.40 8.57 -22.25
N LEU A 221 6.58 8.30 -20.97
CA LEU A 221 7.79 7.71 -20.40
C LEU A 221 7.58 6.25 -20.04
N LEU A 222 6.52 6.01 -19.32
CA LEU A 222 6.17 4.70 -18.82
C LEU A 222 4.66 4.58 -18.60
N THR A 223 4.16 3.36 -18.66
CA THR A 223 2.84 3.00 -18.18
C THR A 223 2.99 1.97 -17.09
N THR A 224 2.13 2.05 -16.07
CA THR A 224 2.19 1.17 -14.91
C THR A 224 0.81 0.64 -14.59
N ARG A 225 0.72 -0.67 -14.33
CA ARG A 225 -0.40 -1.31 -13.64
C ARG A 225 0.05 -1.64 -12.23
N ALA A 226 -0.49 -0.95 -11.23
CA ALA A 226 -0.20 -1.18 -9.83
C ALA A 226 -1.41 -1.80 -9.13
N ARG A 227 -1.18 -2.87 -8.38
CA ARG A 227 -2.17 -3.64 -7.65
C ARG A 227 -1.94 -3.40 -6.16
N PHE A 228 -2.77 -2.54 -5.58
CA PHE A 228 -2.65 -2.11 -4.18
C PHE A 228 -3.54 -2.94 -3.27
N VAL A 229 -3.05 -3.23 -2.07
CA VAL A 229 -3.85 -3.83 -0.99
C VAL A 229 -4.91 -2.84 -0.54
N ALA A 230 -6.19 -3.10 -0.82
CA ALA A 230 -7.30 -2.18 -0.56
C ALA A 230 -7.44 -1.79 0.92
N GLU A 231 -7.02 -2.67 1.82
CA GLU A 231 -7.08 -2.46 3.28
C GLU A 231 -5.93 -1.61 3.81
N ARG A 232 -4.82 -1.49 3.04
CA ARG A 232 -3.61 -0.79 3.46
C ARG A 232 -3.44 0.58 2.84
N VAL A 233 -4.29 0.96 1.86
CA VAL A 233 -4.18 2.22 1.11
C VAL A 233 -5.52 2.90 0.99
N GLU A 234 -5.52 4.21 1.09
CA GLU A 234 -6.63 5.10 0.79
C GLU A 234 -6.19 6.10 -0.28
N PHE A 235 -6.84 6.11 -1.44
CA PHE A 235 -6.56 7.11 -2.47
C PHE A 235 -7.31 8.41 -2.16
N VAL A 236 -6.57 9.51 -2.06
CA VAL A 236 -7.11 10.82 -1.74
C VAL A 236 -7.05 11.71 -2.98
N VAL A 237 -8.19 12.27 -3.36
CA VAL A 237 -8.31 13.29 -4.43
C VAL A 237 -8.83 14.57 -3.77
N GLU A 238 -7.99 15.59 -3.72
CA GLU A 238 -8.36 16.91 -3.22
C GLU A 238 -8.63 17.84 -4.42
N ASN A 239 -9.84 18.33 -4.52
CA ASN A 239 -10.21 19.36 -5.49
C ASN A 239 -9.99 20.73 -4.83
N ILE A 240 -8.83 21.35 -5.11
CA ILE A 240 -8.51 22.73 -4.68
C ILE A 240 -8.71 23.65 -5.85
#